data_79b37a888191cf33148d8ea18a5b19e6
#
_entry.id   79b37a888191cf33148d8ea18a5b19e6
#
_cell.length_a   1.000
_cell.length_b   1.000
_cell.length_c   1.000
_cell.angle_alpha   90.00
_cell.angle_beta   90.00
_cell.angle_gamma   90.00
#
_symmetry.space_group_name_H-M   'P 1'
#
loop_
_entity.id
_entity.type
_entity.pdbx_description
1 polymer ?
#
loop_
_entity_poly.entity_id
_entity_poly.type
_entity_poly.pdbx_seq_one_letter_code
_entity_poly.pdbx_strand_id
1 'polypeptide(L)'
;MPSIRNHKGRFSRTKSVKKITKLILDRVQQKHKNNNRVSDHSYATFCYPVTPTENITASTLTDDDLTYVPPDLVPLSHCRLVTELDTLANQLKSCRECTIPLHLHDAKGVRCYGLTGIVYIICKNSSCQTLNRIKLGKVHFGREKKGVGIFYVNTKAATGMIHAGIGETQLNNFLSSLNVHCIDAKTLKIRENEAGSVLENQAIMSNKDTLQMEILNSTTEDQTDSRSGICISTDTCWQKKGSGRSYNSLSGVSTLIGKTTGKVVNHKGMEPDMVVEMFKELDEKEVDILEVVGDDDSTGFDRAKRLMPNSKMEKNK
;
A
#
# COMPACT_ATOMS: atom_id res chain seq x y z
N MET A 1 -27.76 13.24 21.43
CA MET A 1 -27.12 14.34 20.69
C MET A 1 -25.74 14.59 21.28
N PRO A 2 -24.66 14.59 20.50
CA PRO A 2 -23.33 14.84 21.06
C PRO A 2 -23.24 16.29 21.57
N SER A 3 -22.78 16.45 22.79
CA SER A 3 -22.57 17.75 23.42
C SER A 3 -21.25 18.37 22.92
N ILE A 4 -21.34 19.55 22.33
CA ILE A 4 -20.15 20.26 21.83
C ILE A 4 -19.58 21.13 22.94
N ARG A 5 -18.28 20.97 23.23
CA ARG A 5 -17.54 21.81 24.20
C ARG A 5 -16.94 23.02 23.48
N ASN A 6 -16.92 24.19 24.16
CA ASN A 6 -16.24 25.37 23.66
C ASN A 6 -14.70 25.25 23.86
N HIS A 7 -13.92 26.21 23.34
CA HIS A 7 -12.46 26.27 23.44
C HIS A 7 -11.90 26.23 24.88
N LYS A 8 -12.74 26.45 25.91
CA LYS A 8 -12.39 26.34 27.34
C LYS A 8 -12.84 24.99 27.94
N GLY A 9 -13.24 24.01 27.14
CA GLY A 9 -13.68 22.69 27.58
C GLY A 9 -15.07 22.64 28.23
N ARG A 10 -15.82 23.74 28.27
CA ARG A 10 -17.17 23.82 28.84
C ARG A 10 -18.24 23.52 27.80
N PHE A 11 -19.35 22.89 28.22
CA PHE A 11 -20.48 22.62 27.35
C PHE A 11 -21.07 23.92 26.79
N SER A 12 -21.23 24.00 25.47
CA SER A 12 -21.83 25.18 24.84
C SER A 12 -23.35 25.19 25.01
N ARG A 13 -23.93 26.37 25.22
CA ARG A 13 -25.39 26.53 25.31
C ARG A 13 -26.05 26.25 23.97
N THR A 14 -27.26 25.75 23.97
CA THR A 14 -28.01 25.31 22.76
C THR A 14 -28.06 26.33 21.62
N LYS A 15 -28.10 27.65 21.94
CA LYS A 15 -28.07 28.73 20.94
C LYS A 15 -26.73 28.81 20.17
N SER A 16 -25.59 28.59 20.86
CA SER A 16 -24.26 28.61 20.25
C SER A 16 -24.04 27.37 19.39
N VAL A 17 -24.57 26.20 19.81
CA VAL A 17 -24.51 24.96 19.00
C VAL A 17 -25.24 25.14 17.68
N LYS A 18 -26.49 25.69 17.70
CA LYS A 18 -27.25 25.96 16.46
C LYS A 18 -26.52 26.91 15.51
N LYS A 19 -25.84 27.95 16.03
CA LYS A 19 -25.05 28.87 15.24
C LYS A 19 -23.83 28.20 14.59
N ILE A 20 -23.12 27.35 15.33
CA ILE A 20 -21.98 26.60 14.80
C ILE A 20 -22.42 25.59 13.74
N THR A 21 -23.51 24.87 14.01
CA THR A 21 -24.06 23.91 13.04
C THR A 21 -24.50 24.60 11.73
N LYS A 22 -25.12 25.78 11.83
CA LYS A 22 -25.47 26.59 10.65
C LYS A 22 -24.23 27.03 9.87
N LEU A 23 -23.18 27.52 10.54
CA LEU A 23 -21.92 27.92 9.91
C LEU A 23 -21.20 26.74 9.21
N ILE A 24 -21.29 25.53 9.78
CA ILE A 24 -20.74 24.33 9.16
C ILE A 24 -21.54 23.95 7.92
N LEU A 25 -22.88 23.98 7.99
CA LEU A 25 -23.77 23.72 6.86
C LEU A 25 -23.56 24.76 5.74
N ASP A 26 -23.46 26.04 6.08
CA ASP A 26 -23.21 27.10 5.11
C ASP A 26 -21.83 26.92 4.42
N ARG A 27 -20.79 26.49 5.16
CA ARG A 27 -19.47 26.17 4.59
C ARG A 27 -19.51 24.93 3.68
N VAL A 28 -20.25 23.89 4.04
CA VAL A 28 -20.44 22.70 3.21
C VAL A 28 -21.19 23.06 1.93
N GLN A 29 -22.25 23.87 2.04
CA GLN A 29 -23.00 24.35 0.87
C GLN A 29 -22.17 25.28 -0.02
N GLN A 30 -21.32 26.15 0.55
CA GLN A 30 -20.39 26.98 -0.22
C GLN A 30 -19.30 26.13 -0.90
N LYS A 31 -18.80 25.07 -0.24
CA LYS A 31 -17.91 24.10 -0.90
C LYS A 31 -18.59 23.41 -2.07
N HIS A 32 -19.84 22.98 -1.91
CA HIS A 32 -20.60 22.38 -3.01
C HIS A 32 -20.90 23.39 -4.15
N LYS A 33 -21.19 24.65 -3.84
CA LYS A 33 -21.38 25.72 -4.87
C LYS A 33 -20.06 26.10 -5.56
N ASN A 34 -18.93 26.09 -4.84
CA ASN A 34 -17.63 26.36 -5.44
C ASN A 34 -17.09 25.18 -6.27
N ASN A 35 -17.50 23.94 -5.98
CA ASN A 35 -17.20 22.78 -6.81
C ASN A 35 -17.98 22.80 -8.15
N ASN A 36 -19.06 23.56 -8.25
CA ASN A 36 -19.80 23.77 -9.51
C ASN A 36 -19.31 24.98 -10.33
N ARG A 37 -18.32 25.74 -9.85
CA ARG A 37 -17.55 26.61 -10.72
C ARG A 37 -16.64 25.73 -11.54
N VAL A 38 -16.92 25.68 -12.84
CA VAL A 38 -16.04 25.09 -13.86
C VAL A 38 -14.66 25.73 -13.63
N SER A 39 -13.83 25.07 -12.83
CA SER A 39 -12.40 25.35 -12.79
C SER A 39 -11.84 24.80 -14.08
N ASP A 40 -10.85 25.44 -14.65
CA ASP A 40 -10.09 25.01 -15.84
C ASP A 40 -9.44 23.62 -15.68
N HIS A 41 -9.74 22.93 -14.59
CA HIS A 41 -9.41 21.54 -14.28
C HIS A 41 -10.57 20.60 -14.59
N SER A 42 -11.17 20.74 -15.78
CA SER A 42 -12.18 19.78 -16.29
C SER A 42 -11.64 18.35 -16.48
N TYR A 43 -10.38 18.10 -16.13
CA TYR A 43 -9.73 16.81 -16.21
C TYR A 43 -10.13 15.81 -15.09
N ALA A 44 -10.63 16.30 -13.98
CA ALA A 44 -11.10 15.44 -12.89
C ALA A 44 -12.40 14.69 -13.20
N THR A 45 -13.06 15.01 -14.31
CA THR A 45 -14.34 14.40 -14.70
C THR A 45 -14.18 13.23 -15.66
N PHE A 46 -12.98 12.92 -16.10
CA PHE A 46 -12.68 11.78 -16.98
C PHE A 46 -12.15 10.52 -16.27
N CYS A 47 -12.40 10.37 -14.99
CA CYS A 47 -12.62 9.02 -14.49
C CYS A 47 -13.97 8.60 -15.09
N TYR A 48 -13.96 7.96 -16.27
CA TYR A 48 -15.15 7.29 -16.75
C TYR A 48 -15.62 6.42 -15.59
N PRO A 49 -16.88 6.58 -15.11
CA PRO A 49 -17.44 5.56 -14.27
C PRO A 49 -17.28 4.30 -15.12
N VAL A 50 -16.43 3.40 -14.70
CA VAL A 50 -16.56 2.00 -15.08
C VAL A 50 -17.93 1.68 -14.50
N THR A 51 -18.99 1.84 -15.31
CA THR A 51 -20.25 1.20 -15.01
C THR A 51 -19.86 -0.21 -14.65
N PRO A 52 -20.27 -0.74 -13.48
CA PRO A 52 -20.11 -2.15 -13.22
C PRO A 52 -20.87 -2.81 -14.36
N THR A 53 -20.15 -3.12 -15.43
CA THR A 53 -20.67 -4.04 -16.44
C THR A 53 -21.02 -5.26 -15.63
N GLU A 54 -22.32 -5.49 -15.60
CA GLU A 54 -22.93 -6.71 -15.11
C GLU A 54 -21.94 -7.85 -15.32
N ASN A 55 -21.81 -8.71 -14.32
CA ASN A 55 -21.00 -9.91 -14.33
C ASN A 55 -21.10 -10.60 -15.70
N ILE A 56 -20.37 -10.11 -16.67
CA ILE A 56 -19.93 -10.94 -17.77
C ILE A 56 -19.03 -11.92 -17.07
N THR A 57 -19.63 -12.99 -16.63
CA THR A 57 -18.96 -14.23 -16.27
C THR A 57 -17.78 -14.31 -17.22
N ALA A 58 -16.59 -14.44 -16.66
CA ALA A 58 -15.35 -14.66 -17.39
C ALA A 58 -15.41 -16.04 -18.06
N SER A 59 -16.54 -16.30 -18.72
CA SER A 59 -16.78 -17.43 -19.58
C SER A 59 -16.07 -17.13 -20.88
N THR A 60 -14.88 -17.73 -21.02
CA THR A 60 -14.38 -18.20 -22.30
C THR A 60 -14.40 -17.17 -23.44
N LEU A 61 -13.80 -15.99 -23.25
CA LEU A 61 -13.18 -15.34 -24.39
C LEU A 61 -11.90 -16.14 -24.65
N THR A 62 -12.04 -17.19 -25.42
CA THR A 62 -10.92 -17.85 -26.07
C THR A 62 -10.14 -16.78 -26.83
N ASP A 63 -8.84 -16.91 -26.84
CA ASP A 63 -7.88 -15.99 -27.51
C ASP A 63 -8.15 -15.85 -29.04
N ASP A 64 -9.23 -16.42 -29.54
CA ASP A 64 -9.49 -16.70 -30.96
C ASP A 64 -10.39 -15.69 -31.67
N ASP A 65 -10.95 -14.68 -31.06
CA ASP A 65 -11.69 -13.66 -31.79
C ASP A 65 -10.77 -12.50 -32.22
N LEU A 66 -9.97 -12.79 -33.23
CA LEU A 66 -8.92 -11.93 -33.79
C LEU A 66 -9.44 -10.66 -34.49
N THR A 67 -10.76 -10.51 -34.64
CA THR A 67 -11.37 -9.40 -35.38
C THR A 67 -12.21 -8.47 -34.47
N TYR A 68 -12.53 -8.90 -33.25
CA TYR A 68 -13.41 -8.14 -32.37
C TYR A 68 -12.68 -6.95 -31.71
N VAL A 69 -13.07 -5.75 -32.10
CA VAL A 69 -12.65 -4.50 -31.47
C VAL A 69 -13.58 -4.23 -30.29
N PRO A 70 -13.08 -4.18 -29.04
CA PRO A 70 -13.92 -3.86 -27.90
C PRO A 70 -14.59 -2.48 -28.07
N PRO A 71 -15.88 -2.33 -27.69
CA PRO A 71 -16.59 -1.06 -27.87
C PRO A 71 -16.17 0.02 -26.82
N ASP A 72 -15.50 -0.40 -25.76
CA ASP A 72 -15.09 0.43 -24.62
C ASP A 72 -13.67 0.99 -24.74
N LEU A 73 -13.13 1.09 -25.97
CA LEU A 73 -11.81 1.65 -26.17
C LEU A 73 -11.78 3.17 -26.02
N VAL A 74 -10.80 3.65 -25.27
CA VAL A 74 -10.52 5.08 -25.12
C VAL A 74 -9.57 5.53 -26.23
N PRO A 75 -9.85 6.65 -26.94
CA PRO A 75 -8.94 7.20 -27.93
C PRO A 75 -7.58 7.55 -27.29
N LEU A 76 -6.49 7.32 -28.02
CA LEU A 76 -5.12 7.61 -27.54
C LEU A 76 -4.92 9.07 -27.12
N SER A 77 -5.59 10.00 -27.80
CA SER A 77 -5.54 11.44 -27.50
C SER A 77 -6.12 11.82 -26.13
N HIS A 78 -6.95 10.97 -25.55
CA HIS A 78 -7.67 11.26 -24.31
C HIS A 78 -7.12 10.54 -23.08
N CYS A 79 -6.01 9.80 -23.19
CA CYS A 79 -5.46 9.10 -22.05
C CYS A 79 -3.94 9.28 -21.93
N ARG A 80 -3.48 9.34 -20.67
CA ARG A 80 -2.07 9.22 -20.31
C ARG A 80 -1.90 7.95 -19.52
N LEU A 81 -0.96 7.12 -19.91
CA LEU A 81 -0.70 5.82 -19.31
C LEU A 81 0.78 5.63 -19.05
N VAL A 82 1.08 4.88 -18.01
CA VAL A 82 2.44 4.45 -17.72
C VAL A 82 2.79 3.30 -18.68
N THR A 83 3.89 3.46 -19.41
CA THR A 83 4.30 2.52 -20.44
C THR A 83 5.74 2.08 -20.23
N GLU A 84 6.00 0.78 -20.30
CA GLU A 84 7.35 0.22 -20.38
C GLU A 84 7.79 0.21 -21.84
N LEU A 85 8.71 1.11 -22.20
CA LEU A 85 9.10 1.37 -23.58
C LEU A 85 9.66 0.13 -24.29
N ASP A 86 10.45 -0.69 -23.58
CA ASP A 86 11.01 -1.90 -24.13
C ASP A 86 9.92 -2.95 -24.47
N THR A 87 8.95 -3.09 -23.59
CA THR A 87 7.80 -3.96 -23.78
C THR A 87 6.96 -3.53 -24.97
N LEU A 88 6.69 -2.23 -25.10
CA LEU A 88 5.97 -1.65 -26.22
C LEU A 88 6.74 -1.85 -27.53
N ALA A 89 8.03 -1.49 -27.58
CA ALA A 89 8.87 -1.61 -28.78
C ALA A 89 8.93 -3.06 -29.29
N ASN A 90 9.12 -4.02 -28.39
CA ASN A 90 9.19 -5.42 -28.75
C ASN A 90 7.86 -5.95 -29.33
N GLN A 91 6.73 -5.50 -28.82
CA GLN A 91 5.42 -5.93 -29.34
C GLN A 91 5.01 -5.23 -30.66
N LEU A 92 5.52 -4.01 -30.91
CA LEU A 92 5.30 -3.30 -32.15
C LEU A 92 6.17 -3.85 -33.29
N LYS A 93 7.19 -4.65 -32.98
CA LYS A 93 8.17 -5.14 -33.96
C LYS A 93 7.54 -5.95 -35.08
N SER A 94 6.46 -6.68 -34.81
CA SER A 94 5.80 -7.50 -35.80
C SER A 94 4.33 -7.77 -35.51
N CYS A 95 3.52 -7.80 -36.55
CA CYS A 95 2.17 -8.33 -36.49
C CYS A 95 2.23 -9.82 -36.15
N ARG A 96 1.32 -10.27 -35.35
CA ARG A 96 1.20 -11.66 -34.88
C ARG A 96 0.97 -12.66 -36.04
N GLU A 97 0.35 -12.25 -37.14
CA GLU A 97 0.03 -13.13 -38.26
C GLU A 97 1.01 -12.97 -39.45
N CYS A 98 1.19 -11.74 -39.95
CA CYS A 98 1.94 -11.50 -41.17
C CYS A 98 3.35 -10.95 -40.94
N THR A 99 3.78 -10.83 -39.69
CA THR A 99 5.10 -10.35 -39.28
C THR A 99 5.49 -8.92 -39.68
N ILE A 100 4.63 -8.16 -40.37
CA ILE A 100 4.87 -6.76 -40.74
C ILE A 100 4.89 -5.90 -39.44
N PRO A 101 5.79 -4.93 -39.32
CA PRO A 101 5.85 -4.02 -38.17
C PRO A 101 4.52 -3.26 -37.95
N LEU A 102 4.17 -3.07 -36.70
CA LEU A 102 2.97 -2.35 -36.29
C LEU A 102 3.31 -0.89 -35.92
N HIS A 103 2.41 0.02 -36.27
CA HIS A 103 2.57 1.43 -35.93
C HIS A 103 1.50 1.91 -34.98
N LEU A 104 1.87 2.69 -33.93
CA LEU A 104 0.93 3.27 -32.99
C LEU A 104 -0.11 4.17 -33.69
N HIS A 105 0.22 4.73 -34.83
CA HIS A 105 -0.72 5.54 -35.63
C HIS A 105 -1.95 4.75 -36.12
N ASP A 106 -1.81 3.44 -36.29
CA ASP A 106 -2.89 2.56 -36.72
C ASP A 106 -3.72 2.01 -35.54
N ALA A 107 -3.52 2.56 -34.34
CA ALA A 107 -4.25 2.14 -33.14
C ALA A 107 -5.72 2.58 -33.20
N LYS A 108 -6.62 1.67 -32.87
CA LYS A 108 -8.06 1.92 -32.73
C LYS A 108 -8.42 2.54 -31.37
N GLY A 109 -7.58 2.32 -30.36
CA GLY A 109 -7.75 2.84 -29.03
C GLY A 109 -7.04 1.98 -27.99
N VAL A 110 -7.24 2.32 -26.74
CA VAL A 110 -6.64 1.63 -25.60
C VAL A 110 -7.72 1.22 -24.61
N ARG A 111 -7.60 0.03 -24.06
CA ARG A 111 -8.37 -0.41 -22.90
C ARG A 111 -7.51 -0.24 -21.67
N CYS A 112 -7.96 0.62 -20.74
CA CYS A 112 -7.22 0.96 -19.55
C CYS A 112 -7.33 -0.13 -18.47
N TYR A 113 -6.22 -0.43 -17.82
CA TYR A 113 -6.11 -1.34 -16.69
C TYR A 113 -5.31 -0.66 -15.56
N GLY A 114 -5.95 0.25 -14.84
CA GLY A 114 -5.30 1.10 -13.86
C GLY A 114 -4.33 2.09 -14.54
N LEU A 115 -3.07 2.11 -14.14
CA LEU A 115 -2.06 3.05 -14.66
C LEU A 115 -1.60 2.77 -16.07
N THR A 116 -1.93 1.62 -16.64
CA THR A 116 -1.48 1.15 -17.96
C THR A 116 -2.64 0.52 -18.73
N GLY A 117 -2.36 -0.14 -19.84
CA GLY A 117 -3.42 -0.71 -20.64
C GLY A 117 -2.94 -1.62 -21.76
N ILE A 118 -3.90 -1.96 -22.63
CA ILE A 118 -3.69 -2.71 -23.88
C ILE A 118 -4.13 -1.82 -25.03
N VAL A 119 -3.22 -1.53 -25.94
CA VAL A 119 -3.51 -0.83 -27.20
C VAL A 119 -3.93 -1.83 -28.24
N TYR A 120 -4.98 -1.50 -28.98
CA TYR A 120 -5.52 -2.33 -30.06
C TYR A 120 -5.11 -1.73 -31.40
N ILE A 121 -4.28 -2.44 -32.15
CA ILE A 121 -3.71 -2.00 -33.42
C ILE A 121 -4.14 -2.95 -34.56
N ILE A 122 -4.75 -2.40 -35.60
CA ILE A 122 -5.05 -3.18 -36.81
C ILE A 122 -3.82 -3.20 -37.71
N CYS A 123 -3.46 -4.39 -38.18
CA CYS A 123 -2.38 -4.55 -39.13
C CYS A 123 -2.70 -3.80 -40.43
N LYS A 124 -1.75 -2.99 -40.92
CA LYS A 124 -1.90 -2.18 -42.15
C LYS A 124 -1.88 -2.99 -43.42
N ASN A 125 -1.45 -4.25 -43.36
CA ASN A 125 -1.48 -5.15 -44.52
C ASN A 125 -2.92 -5.45 -44.91
N SER A 126 -3.32 -5.05 -46.13
CA SER A 126 -4.69 -5.23 -46.65
C SER A 126 -5.14 -6.69 -46.67
N SER A 127 -4.20 -7.62 -46.83
CA SER A 127 -4.47 -9.07 -46.88
C SER A 127 -4.54 -9.69 -45.48
N CYS A 128 -4.09 -8.97 -44.41
CA CYS A 128 -4.02 -9.50 -43.05
C CYS A 128 -5.11 -8.89 -42.16
N GLN A 129 -5.12 -7.57 -41.98
CA GLN A 129 -6.04 -6.79 -41.18
C GLN A 129 -6.27 -7.31 -39.74
N THR A 130 -5.35 -8.13 -39.23
CA THR A 130 -5.44 -8.73 -37.90
C THR A 130 -5.37 -7.69 -36.83
N LEU A 131 -6.24 -7.79 -35.81
CA LEU A 131 -6.23 -6.96 -34.61
C LEU A 131 -5.15 -7.46 -33.63
N ASN A 132 -4.15 -6.64 -33.39
CA ASN A 132 -3.07 -6.93 -32.44
C ASN A 132 -3.34 -6.26 -31.09
N ARG A 133 -3.17 -7.01 -29.99
CA ARG A 133 -3.34 -6.56 -28.61
C ARG A 133 -1.98 -6.30 -28.01
N ILE A 134 -1.59 -5.04 -27.91
CA ILE A 134 -0.27 -4.60 -27.46
C ILE A 134 -0.33 -4.18 -26.01
N LYS A 135 0.28 -4.93 -25.11
CA LYS A 135 0.38 -4.61 -23.69
C LYS A 135 1.40 -3.49 -23.49
N LEU A 136 1.02 -2.45 -22.76
CA LEU A 136 1.90 -1.30 -22.48
C LEU A 136 2.90 -1.55 -21.35
N GLY A 137 2.82 -2.68 -20.65
CA GLY A 137 3.72 -3.04 -19.57
C GLY A 137 3.74 -4.54 -19.31
N LYS A 138 4.72 -4.96 -18.53
CA LYS A 138 4.87 -6.35 -18.07
C LYS A 138 3.71 -6.76 -17.20
N VAL A 139 3.36 -8.03 -17.28
CA VAL A 139 2.28 -8.63 -16.49
C VAL A 139 2.79 -9.83 -15.70
N HIS A 140 2.16 -10.08 -14.55
CA HIS A 140 2.27 -11.34 -13.83
C HIS A 140 0.87 -11.96 -13.68
N PHE A 141 0.84 -13.20 -13.26
CA PHE A 141 -0.41 -13.93 -13.07
C PHE A 141 -0.51 -14.32 -11.58
N GLY A 142 -1.71 -14.16 -11.03
CA GLY A 142 -2.03 -14.74 -9.73
C GLY A 142 -1.98 -16.28 -9.77
N ARG A 143 -2.29 -16.90 -8.64
CA ARG A 143 -2.25 -18.38 -8.51
C ARG A 143 -3.07 -19.11 -9.59
N GLU A 144 -4.16 -18.55 -10.04
CA GLU A 144 -5.08 -19.20 -11.00
C GLU A 144 -4.68 -19.04 -12.48
N LYS A 145 -3.69 -18.21 -12.81
CA LYS A 145 -3.19 -17.97 -14.19
C LYS A 145 -4.28 -17.68 -15.25
N LYS A 146 -5.43 -17.16 -14.85
CA LYS A 146 -6.56 -16.86 -15.74
C LYS A 146 -6.63 -15.36 -16.06
N GLY A 147 -7.14 -15.01 -17.25
CA GLY A 147 -7.42 -13.65 -17.69
C GLY A 147 -6.22 -12.90 -18.27
N VAL A 148 -6.34 -11.57 -18.35
CA VAL A 148 -5.37 -10.66 -19.01
C VAL A 148 -4.01 -10.60 -18.29
N GLY A 149 -3.96 -11.05 -17.05
CA GLY A 149 -2.81 -10.87 -16.17
C GLY A 149 -2.85 -9.51 -15.45
N ILE A 150 -2.00 -9.41 -14.45
CA ILE A 150 -1.89 -8.25 -13.56
C ILE A 150 -0.70 -7.43 -14.01
N PHE A 151 -0.91 -6.17 -14.36
CA PHE A 151 0.19 -5.30 -14.73
C PHE A 151 1.06 -4.93 -13.51
N TYR A 152 2.36 -5.15 -13.61
CA TYR A 152 3.34 -4.86 -12.55
C TYR A 152 3.28 -3.42 -12.04
N VAL A 153 3.02 -2.45 -12.91
CA VAL A 153 2.95 -1.04 -12.54
C VAL A 153 1.88 -0.77 -11.48
N ASN A 154 0.75 -1.49 -11.50
CA ASN A 154 -0.31 -1.32 -10.51
C ASN A 154 0.11 -1.88 -9.13
N THR A 155 0.81 -3.01 -9.09
CA THR A 155 1.38 -3.56 -7.85
C THR A 155 2.49 -2.65 -7.31
N LYS A 156 3.36 -2.13 -8.20
CA LYS A 156 4.40 -1.16 -7.82
C LYS A 156 3.81 0.15 -7.27
N ALA A 157 2.69 0.63 -7.83
CA ALA A 157 1.99 1.80 -7.30
C ALA A 157 1.48 1.55 -5.87
N ALA A 158 0.91 0.38 -5.60
CA ALA A 158 0.49 -0.01 -4.25
C ALA A 158 1.69 -0.11 -3.29
N THR A 159 2.81 -0.69 -3.73
CA THR A 159 4.06 -0.71 -2.95
C THR A 159 4.55 0.71 -2.64
N GLY A 160 4.56 1.60 -3.65
CA GLY A 160 4.93 3.01 -3.46
C GLY A 160 4.00 3.75 -2.50
N MET A 161 2.70 3.43 -2.53
CA MET A 161 1.71 3.97 -1.60
C MET A 161 2.03 3.56 -0.14
N ILE A 162 2.36 2.29 0.09
CA ILE A 162 2.77 1.78 1.41
C ILE A 162 4.04 2.51 1.88
N HIS A 163 5.06 2.61 1.03
CA HIS A 163 6.33 3.28 1.36
C HIS A 163 6.17 4.78 1.67
N ALA A 164 5.27 5.46 0.95
CA ALA A 164 5.01 6.88 1.16
C ALA A 164 4.05 7.16 2.32
N GLY A 165 3.44 6.13 2.93
CA GLY A 165 2.43 6.28 3.97
C GLY A 165 1.17 7.02 3.50
N ILE A 166 0.81 6.91 2.22
CA ILE A 166 -0.39 7.55 1.64
C ILE A 166 -1.48 6.52 1.34
N GLY A 167 -2.72 6.97 1.36
CA GLY A 167 -3.87 6.13 1.00
C GLY A 167 -4.27 6.28 -0.47
N GLU A 168 -5.26 5.49 -0.87
CA GLU A 168 -5.82 5.46 -2.23
C GLU A 168 -6.25 6.86 -2.71
N THR A 169 -6.91 7.63 -1.87
CA THR A 169 -7.41 8.97 -2.22
C THR A 169 -6.27 9.93 -2.57
N GLN A 170 -5.17 9.93 -1.78
CA GLN A 170 -4.02 10.79 -2.04
C GLN A 170 -3.32 10.38 -3.33
N LEU A 171 -3.13 9.06 -3.55
CA LEU A 171 -2.54 8.55 -4.78
C LEU A 171 -3.37 8.95 -6.00
N ASN A 172 -4.68 8.70 -6.00
CA ASN A 172 -5.55 9.01 -7.13
C ASN A 172 -5.68 10.54 -7.37
N ASN A 173 -5.66 11.37 -6.34
CA ASN A 173 -5.61 12.83 -6.49
C ASN A 173 -4.31 13.28 -7.17
N PHE A 174 -3.17 12.69 -6.81
CA PHE A 174 -1.89 12.96 -7.46
C PHE A 174 -1.91 12.54 -8.94
N LEU A 175 -2.39 11.32 -9.25
CA LEU A 175 -2.52 10.82 -10.62
C LEU A 175 -3.46 11.69 -11.47
N SER A 176 -4.58 12.11 -10.90
CA SER A 176 -5.54 13.02 -11.56
C SER A 176 -4.90 14.36 -11.92
N SER A 177 -4.05 14.91 -11.05
CA SER A 177 -3.32 16.16 -11.34
C SER A 177 -2.36 16.02 -12.52
N LEU A 178 -1.86 14.82 -12.78
CA LEU A 178 -1.02 14.48 -13.92
C LEU A 178 -1.82 14.07 -15.17
N ASN A 179 -3.14 14.02 -15.08
CA ASN A 179 -4.03 13.45 -16.11
C ASN A 179 -3.68 11.98 -16.44
N VAL A 180 -3.14 11.24 -15.47
CA VAL A 180 -2.91 9.80 -15.57
C VAL A 180 -4.16 9.07 -15.11
N HIS A 181 -4.51 7.97 -15.78
CA HIS A 181 -5.67 7.17 -15.42
C HIS A 181 -5.58 6.66 -13.97
N CYS A 182 -6.64 6.82 -13.20
CA CYS A 182 -6.70 6.38 -11.80
C CYS A 182 -6.80 4.85 -11.68
N ILE A 183 -6.42 4.33 -10.54
CA ILE A 183 -6.64 2.92 -10.21
C ILE A 183 -7.93 2.82 -9.40
N ASP A 184 -8.79 1.87 -9.77
CA ASP A 184 -9.99 1.56 -8.98
C ASP A 184 -9.63 1.15 -7.55
N ALA A 185 -10.36 1.68 -6.56
CA ALA A 185 -10.12 1.47 -5.14
C ALA A 185 -10.05 -0.02 -4.75
N LYS A 186 -10.95 -0.84 -5.29
CA LYS A 186 -10.97 -2.29 -5.05
C LYS A 186 -9.71 -2.97 -5.61
N THR A 187 -9.34 -2.61 -6.83
CA THR A 187 -8.13 -3.13 -7.48
C THR A 187 -6.89 -2.71 -6.70
N LEU A 188 -6.80 -1.45 -6.29
CA LEU A 188 -5.67 -0.96 -5.51
C LEU A 188 -5.55 -1.67 -4.16
N LYS A 189 -6.67 -1.92 -3.48
CA LYS A 189 -6.69 -2.67 -2.22
C LYS A 189 -6.20 -4.11 -2.38
N ILE A 190 -6.56 -4.77 -3.48
CA ILE A 190 -6.05 -6.12 -3.79
C ILE A 190 -4.53 -6.08 -4.01
N ARG A 191 -4.02 -5.07 -4.74
CA ARG A 191 -2.57 -4.91 -4.97
C ARG A 191 -1.82 -4.53 -3.70
N GLU A 192 -2.42 -3.71 -2.84
CA GLU A 192 -1.88 -3.39 -1.51
C GLU A 192 -1.72 -4.64 -0.66
N ASN A 193 -2.73 -5.50 -0.59
CA ASN A 193 -2.65 -6.76 0.16
C ASN A 193 -1.60 -7.72 -0.43
N GLU A 194 -1.47 -7.77 -1.76
CA GLU A 194 -0.43 -8.57 -2.43
C GLU A 194 0.98 -8.07 -2.07
N ALA A 195 1.21 -6.76 -2.17
CA ALA A 195 2.48 -6.15 -1.82
C ALA A 195 2.77 -6.28 -0.30
N GLY A 196 1.76 -6.03 0.54
CA GLY A 196 1.87 -6.11 1.99
C GLY A 196 2.32 -7.49 2.46
N SER A 197 1.69 -8.57 1.96
CA SER A 197 2.07 -9.93 2.34
C SER A 197 3.51 -10.29 1.95
N VAL A 198 4.02 -9.78 0.84
CA VAL A 198 5.42 -9.98 0.44
C VAL A 198 6.36 -9.22 1.35
N LEU A 199 6.04 -7.96 1.68
CA LEU A 199 6.83 -7.13 2.58
C LEU A 199 6.87 -7.71 3.99
N GLU A 200 5.74 -8.21 4.50
CA GLU A 200 5.65 -8.86 5.81
C GLU A 200 6.51 -10.12 5.88
N ASN A 201 6.41 -11.00 4.90
CA ASN A 201 7.26 -12.19 4.83
C ASN A 201 8.75 -11.83 4.77
N GLN A 202 9.13 -10.81 4.00
CA GLN A 202 10.50 -10.34 3.92
C GLN A 202 10.99 -9.78 5.26
N ALA A 203 10.14 -9.05 5.98
CA ALA A 203 10.46 -8.53 7.30
C ALA A 203 10.67 -9.65 8.32
N ILE A 204 9.80 -10.67 8.32
CA ILE A 204 9.95 -11.86 9.19
C ILE A 204 11.27 -12.59 8.93
N MET A 205 11.63 -12.79 7.65
CA MET A 205 12.91 -13.42 7.29
C MET A 205 14.10 -12.56 7.78
N SER A 206 14.07 -11.25 7.50
CA SER A 206 15.12 -10.32 7.92
C SER A 206 15.29 -10.29 9.45
N ASN A 207 14.19 -10.29 10.20
CA ASN A 207 14.25 -10.35 11.67
C ASN A 207 14.90 -11.64 12.18
N LYS A 208 14.57 -12.78 11.55
CA LYS A 208 15.19 -14.07 11.91
C LYS A 208 16.70 -14.06 11.68
N ASP A 209 17.14 -13.55 10.53
CA ASP A 209 18.55 -13.45 10.20
C ASP A 209 19.27 -12.49 11.17
N THR A 210 18.64 -11.36 11.48
CA THR A 210 19.20 -10.39 12.42
C THR A 210 19.28 -10.94 13.84
N LEU A 211 18.26 -11.68 14.30
CA LEU A 211 18.30 -12.33 15.61
C LEU A 211 19.46 -13.33 15.70
N GLN A 212 19.68 -14.13 14.67
CA GLN A 212 20.83 -15.05 14.65
C GLN A 212 22.16 -14.30 14.71
N MET A 213 22.30 -13.18 13.98
CA MET A 213 23.50 -12.34 14.05
C MET A 213 23.69 -11.73 15.44
N GLU A 214 22.63 -11.28 16.09
CA GLU A 214 22.70 -10.70 17.45
C GLU A 214 23.20 -11.76 18.46
N ILE A 215 22.66 -12.97 18.40
CA ILE A 215 23.09 -14.09 19.25
C ILE A 215 24.55 -14.43 19.03
N LEU A 216 25.01 -14.54 17.78
CA LEU A 216 26.39 -14.85 17.45
C LEU A 216 27.35 -13.79 17.95
N ASN A 217 27.01 -12.51 17.76
CA ASN A 217 27.90 -11.41 18.16
C ASN A 217 27.95 -11.25 19.70
N SER A 218 26.82 -11.46 20.40
CA SER A 218 26.80 -11.40 21.86
C SER A 218 27.62 -12.51 22.53
N THR A 219 27.82 -13.65 21.88
CA THR A 219 28.68 -14.73 22.39
C THR A 219 30.18 -14.45 22.19
N THR A 220 30.53 -13.54 21.27
CA THR A 220 31.96 -13.24 20.97
C THR A 220 32.54 -12.09 21.79
N GLU A 221 31.71 -11.17 22.27
CA GLU A 221 32.17 -9.95 22.98
C GLU A 221 32.42 -10.14 24.47
N ASP A 222 31.77 -11.11 25.14
CA ASP A 222 31.87 -11.29 26.59
C ASP A 222 32.48 -12.63 27.01
N GLN A 223 33.80 -12.82 26.75
CA GLN A 223 34.54 -13.97 27.31
C GLN A 223 34.77 -13.87 28.84
N THR A 224 34.40 -12.77 29.47
CA THR A 224 34.62 -12.52 30.92
C THR A 224 33.40 -12.76 31.79
N ASP A 225 32.20 -12.72 31.26
CA ASP A 225 30.98 -12.98 32.02
C ASP A 225 30.27 -14.23 31.47
N SER A 226 30.04 -15.21 32.32
CA SER A 226 29.45 -16.52 31.98
C SER A 226 27.96 -16.45 31.61
N ARG A 227 27.45 -15.28 31.22
CA ARG A 227 26.06 -15.04 30.83
C ARG A 227 25.93 -15.04 29.32
N SER A 228 25.28 -16.09 28.79
CA SER A 228 24.88 -16.14 27.38
C SER A 228 23.50 -15.49 27.22
N GLY A 229 23.37 -14.49 26.35
CA GLY A 229 22.10 -13.83 26.06
C GLY A 229 22.26 -12.55 25.25
N ILE A 230 21.16 -11.93 24.86
CA ILE A 230 21.15 -10.71 24.04
C ILE A 230 20.72 -9.47 24.81
N CYS A 231 21.25 -8.32 24.43
CA CYS A 231 20.80 -7.02 24.90
C CYS A 231 19.92 -6.38 23.81
N ILE A 232 18.74 -5.89 24.21
CA ILE A 232 17.77 -5.33 23.26
C ILE A 232 17.29 -3.94 23.69
N SER A 233 16.94 -3.13 22.68
CA SER A 233 16.19 -1.89 22.88
C SER A 233 14.78 -2.07 22.36
N THR A 234 13.79 -1.53 23.06
CA THR A 234 12.38 -1.52 22.62
C THR A 234 11.93 -0.11 22.33
N ASP A 235 11.26 0.06 21.20
CA ASP A 235 10.62 1.31 20.79
C ASP A 235 9.22 1.04 20.23
N THR A 236 8.30 1.97 20.48
CA THR A 236 6.92 1.86 20.05
C THR A 236 6.51 3.10 19.27
N CYS A 237 6.20 2.92 18.00
CA CYS A 237 5.72 3.95 17.12
C CYS A 237 4.20 3.90 16.97
N TRP A 238 3.52 4.98 17.38
CA TRP A 238 2.09 5.12 17.20
C TRP A 238 1.75 5.62 15.80
N GLN A 239 0.78 5.00 15.13
CA GLN A 239 0.36 5.40 13.77
C GLN A 239 -0.12 6.85 13.73
N LYS A 240 -0.73 7.34 14.81
CA LYS A 240 -1.14 8.73 14.97
C LYS A 240 -0.81 9.19 16.39
N LYS A 241 0.11 10.12 16.49
CA LYS A 241 0.45 10.74 17.77
C LYS A 241 -0.66 11.69 18.20
N GLY A 242 -1.15 11.54 19.43
CA GLY A 242 -2.12 12.45 20.04
C GLY A 242 -1.47 13.77 20.47
N SER A 243 -2.29 14.79 20.68
CA SER A 243 -1.87 16.08 21.23
C SER A 243 -2.79 16.50 22.38
N GLY A 244 -2.21 16.94 23.47
CA GLY A 244 -2.94 17.38 24.67
C GLY A 244 -3.78 16.25 25.30
N ARG A 245 -5.12 16.42 25.30
CA ARG A 245 -6.05 15.43 25.85
C ARG A 245 -6.50 14.36 24.86
N SER A 246 -6.05 14.41 23.61
CA SER A 246 -6.30 13.37 22.62
C SER A 246 -5.28 12.27 22.81
N TYR A 247 -5.77 11.05 22.98
CA TYR A 247 -4.90 9.88 23.10
C TYR A 247 -4.26 9.54 21.75
N ASN A 248 -3.09 8.89 21.80
CA ASN A 248 -2.49 8.26 20.65
C ASN A 248 -3.46 7.24 20.02
N SER A 249 -3.30 6.94 18.74
CA SER A 249 -4.12 5.88 18.12
C SER A 249 -3.85 4.55 18.84
N LEU A 250 -4.85 3.66 18.85
CA LEU A 250 -4.68 2.30 19.39
C LEU A 250 -3.85 1.39 18.47
N SER A 251 -3.45 1.89 17.29
CA SER A 251 -2.64 1.17 16.32
C SER A 251 -1.25 1.78 16.21
N GLY A 252 -0.26 0.94 16.11
CA GLY A 252 1.13 1.30 15.97
C GLY A 252 1.99 0.06 15.70
N VAL A 253 3.27 0.20 15.85
CA VAL A 253 4.24 -0.89 15.72
C VAL A 253 5.22 -0.82 16.88
N SER A 254 5.42 -1.94 17.57
CA SER A 254 6.50 -2.10 18.54
C SER A 254 7.63 -2.90 17.90
N THR A 255 8.85 -2.48 18.17
CA THR A 255 10.07 -3.11 17.64
C THR A 255 11.02 -3.47 18.78
N LEU A 256 11.70 -4.61 18.62
CA LEU A 256 12.87 -4.96 19.40
C LEU A 256 14.10 -4.81 18.53
N ILE A 257 15.08 -4.05 18.97
CA ILE A 257 16.31 -3.73 18.26
C ILE A 257 17.48 -4.35 19.04
N GLY A 258 18.28 -5.18 18.39
CA GLY A 258 19.50 -5.73 18.97
C GLY A 258 20.54 -4.63 19.24
N LYS A 259 21.11 -4.60 20.45
CA LYS A 259 22.08 -3.59 20.85
C LYS A 259 23.38 -3.65 20.06
N THR A 260 23.84 -4.87 19.77
CA THR A 260 25.10 -5.11 19.05
C THR A 260 24.95 -4.85 17.56
N THR A 261 23.87 -5.33 16.93
CA THR A 261 23.65 -5.18 15.49
C THR A 261 23.03 -3.84 15.10
N GLY A 262 22.33 -3.18 16.01
CA GLY A 262 21.53 -1.98 15.74
C GLY A 262 20.35 -2.23 14.80
N LYS A 263 19.93 -3.49 14.63
CA LYS A 263 18.87 -3.88 13.68
C LYS A 263 17.66 -4.47 14.41
N VAL A 264 16.51 -4.45 13.72
CA VAL A 264 15.27 -5.03 14.26
C VAL A 264 15.38 -6.55 14.32
N VAL A 265 15.24 -7.12 15.50
CA VAL A 265 15.23 -8.56 15.75
C VAL A 265 13.82 -9.13 15.87
N ASN A 266 12.85 -8.31 16.22
CA ASN A 266 11.43 -8.64 16.22
C ASN A 266 10.56 -7.39 16.06
N HIS A 267 9.37 -7.52 15.49
CA HIS A 267 8.38 -6.45 15.41
C HIS A 267 6.96 -7.02 15.45
N LYS A 268 6.05 -6.26 16.03
CA LYS A 268 4.61 -6.57 15.98
C LYS A 268 3.79 -5.33 15.80
N GLY A 269 2.70 -5.47 15.08
CA GLY A 269 1.65 -4.47 15.01
C GLY A 269 0.91 -4.37 16.34
N MET A 270 0.39 -3.22 16.73
CA MET A 270 -0.03 -2.96 18.09
C MET A 270 -1.36 -3.57 18.50
N GLU A 271 -1.28 -4.43 19.48
CA GLU A 271 -2.25 -4.63 20.56
C GLU A 271 -1.56 -4.38 21.92
N PRO A 272 -2.28 -4.08 23.03
CA PRO A 272 -1.67 -3.62 24.29
C PRO A 272 -0.61 -4.53 24.93
N ASP A 273 -0.51 -5.79 24.51
CA ASP A 273 0.37 -6.79 25.09
C ASP A 273 1.53 -7.25 24.19
N MET A 274 1.83 -6.52 23.12
CA MET A 274 2.78 -6.96 22.08
C MET A 274 4.23 -7.06 22.51
N VAL A 275 4.67 -6.14 23.36
CA VAL A 275 6.02 -6.23 23.94
C VAL A 275 6.15 -7.54 24.73
N VAL A 276 5.12 -7.91 25.47
CA VAL A 276 5.06 -9.18 26.22
C VAL A 276 5.09 -10.38 25.27
N GLU A 277 4.37 -10.29 24.17
CA GLU A 277 4.30 -11.36 23.19
C GLU A 277 5.64 -11.56 22.45
N MET A 278 6.31 -10.44 22.08
CA MET A 278 7.65 -10.51 21.49
C MET A 278 8.68 -11.12 22.44
N PHE A 279 8.60 -10.83 23.74
CA PHE A 279 9.48 -11.45 24.74
C PHE A 279 9.20 -12.95 24.91
N LYS A 280 7.93 -13.37 24.93
CA LYS A 280 7.56 -14.77 24.94
C LYS A 280 8.10 -15.53 23.73
N GLU A 281 8.05 -14.92 22.55
CA GLU A 281 8.61 -15.52 21.34
C GLU A 281 10.13 -15.70 21.39
N LEU A 282 10.85 -14.81 22.10
CA LEU A 282 12.28 -14.97 22.34
C LEU A 282 12.55 -16.11 23.33
N ASP A 283 11.75 -16.18 24.40
CA ASP A 283 11.82 -17.25 25.41
C ASP A 283 11.51 -18.62 24.77
N GLU A 284 10.48 -18.72 23.93
CA GLU A 284 10.17 -19.94 23.16
C GLU A 284 11.29 -20.37 22.20
N LYS A 285 12.14 -19.43 21.78
CA LYS A 285 13.35 -19.70 20.96
C LYS A 285 14.61 -19.95 21.81
N GLU A 286 14.45 -20.10 23.11
CA GLU A 286 15.54 -20.31 24.07
C GLU A 286 16.60 -19.18 24.03
N VAL A 287 16.16 -17.94 23.77
CA VAL A 287 17.02 -16.76 23.76
C VAL A 287 16.89 -15.99 25.06
N ASP A 288 17.92 -16.02 25.88
CA ASP A 288 17.98 -15.25 27.14
C ASP A 288 18.12 -13.74 26.85
N ILE A 289 17.33 -12.92 27.56
CA ILE A 289 17.41 -11.47 27.51
C ILE A 289 18.18 -11.00 28.74
N LEU A 290 19.33 -10.38 28.52
CA LEU A 290 20.19 -9.86 29.59
C LEU A 290 19.80 -8.46 30.02
N GLU A 291 19.55 -7.60 29.03
CA GLU A 291 19.29 -6.18 29.24
C GLU A 291 18.19 -5.69 28.28
N VAL A 292 17.29 -4.86 28.77
CA VAL A 292 16.29 -4.17 27.97
C VAL A 292 16.41 -2.67 28.18
N VAL A 293 16.67 -1.94 27.09
CA VAL A 293 16.68 -0.48 27.07
C VAL A 293 15.39 0.01 26.43
N GLY A 294 14.66 0.92 27.07
CA GLY A 294 13.41 1.48 26.55
C GLY A 294 13.21 2.90 27.04
N ASP A 295 12.22 3.56 26.46
CA ASP A 295 11.74 4.84 26.97
C ASP A 295 11.03 4.70 28.33
N ASP A 296 10.58 5.82 28.90
CA ASP A 296 9.94 5.84 30.25
C ASP A 296 8.59 5.10 30.32
N ASP A 297 8.02 4.61 29.19
CA ASP A 297 6.82 3.79 29.22
C ASP A 297 7.14 2.36 29.68
N SER A 298 7.17 2.20 31.00
CA SER A 298 7.54 0.95 31.66
C SER A 298 6.44 -0.13 31.62
N THR A 299 5.25 0.19 31.12
CA THR A 299 4.06 -0.68 31.28
C THR A 299 4.25 -2.03 30.60
N GLY A 300 4.78 -2.04 29.36
CA GLY A 300 5.06 -3.26 28.61
C GLY A 300 6.17 -4.10 29.26
N PHE A 301 7.24 -3.43 29.69
CA PHE A 301 8.38 -4.06 30.36
C PHE A 301 8.00 -4.67 31.71
N ASP A 302 7.28 -3.92 32.57
CA ASP A 302 6.83 -4.40 33.88
C ASP A 302 5.87 -5.59 33.77
N ARG A 303 5.03 -5.62 32.74
CA ARG A 303 4.19 -6.78 32.44
C ARG A 303 5.01 -7.98 31.98
N ALA A 304 5.98 -7.80 31.09
CA ALA A 304 6.87 -8.84 30.64
C ALA A 304 7.64 -9.45 31.80
N LYS A 305 8.21 -8.65 32.68
CA LYS A 305 8.93 -9.09 33.86
C LYS A 305 8.07 -9.89 34.85
N ARG A 306 6.79 -9.53 35.03
CA ARG A 306 5.86 -10.30 35.86
C ARG A 306 5.50 -11.65 35.28
N LEU A 307 5.44 -11.77 33.98
CA LEU A 307 5.07 -13.01 33.28
C LEU A 307 6.25 -13.95 33.10
N MET A 308 7.48 -13.42 33.11
CA MET A 308 8.72 -14.17 32.95
C MET A 308 9.67 -13.90 34.14
N PRO A 309 9.31 -14.35 35.36
CA PRO A 309 10.07 -14.04 36.59
C PRO A 309 11.49 -14.62 36.61
N ASN A 310 11.76 -15.63 35.79
CA ASN A 310 13.06 -16.29 35.69
C ASN A 310 14.02 -15.61 34.70
N SER A 311 13.53 -14.64 33.90
CA SER A 311 14.38 -13.90 32.96
C SER A 311 15.19 -12.83 33.72
N LYS A 312 16.48 -12.73 33.41
CA LYS A 312 17.42 -11.78 34.04
C LYS A 312 17.30 -10.38 33.48
N MET A 313 16.09 -9.90 33.19
CA MET A 313 15.88 -8.60 32.59
C MET A 313 16.21 -7.46 33.52
N GLU A 314 17.18 -6.64 33.16
CA GLU A 314 17.49 -5.36 33.83
C GLU A 314 17.08 -4.20 32.91
N LYS A 315 16.39 -3.19 33.46
CA LYS A 315 16.03 -1.97 32.73
C LYS A 315 17.15 -0.95 32.96
N ASN A 316 17.92 -0.66 31.90
CA ASN A 316 18.81 0.48 31.90
C ASN A 316 18.06 1.73 31.38
N LYS A 317 18.25 2.87 32.08
CA LYS A 317 17.69 4.17 31.72
C LYS A 317 18.60 4.89 30.75
#